data_76b3e68f0ab349047ea3b8093321daf9
#
_entry.id   76b3e68f0ab349047ea3b8093321daf9
#
_cell.length_a   1.000
_cell.length_b   1.000
_cell.length_c   1.000
_cell.angle_alpha   90.00
_cell.angle_beta   90.00
_cell.angle_gamma   90.00
#
_symmetry.space_group_name_H-M   'P 1'
#
loop_
_entity.id
_entity.type
_entity.pdbx_description
1 polymer ?
#
loop_
_entity_poly.entity_id
_entity_poly.type
_entity_poly.pdbx_seq_one_letter_code
_entity_poly.pdbx_strand_id
1 'polypeptide(L)'
;HARAIEAEAVVIRLNTPGGLADSMREIVEAFLDSPVPVIVWVGPSGSRAVSAGFFILQAGDAATMAAGTNTGAAHPVSIVGTRIDEVMEKKIVSDAAAFLRSYSTKRGRNAALAEQAVTDSRSFTDKEALDNNLIDAVARDIPDLLGKFDGKELMRFQDRIQTLRLRDAAVEHFEMTERQKLLSWILNPNIAFILGAIGILGLYIEITHPGLILPGVAGAISLILALFAFTVLPINVTGVLLILLAIVLFVMEANITSHGILAIGGILAMVTGGLMLVEGPIPELTIHLSTVLAVAIPVALITVFLLRLVLQSRRAKSATGDAWMVGQAATAMTEIRQTGKVRVQGEVWNAWSKDIIPAGTSVRIAGVDGLLLEVQAESEDKK
;
A
#
# COMPACT_ATOMS: atom_id res chain seq x y z
N HIS A 1 29.05 -10.08 12.65
CA HIS A 1 28.88 -9.72 14.05
C HIS A 1 29.26 -10.90 14.96
N ALA A 2 28.54 -12.03 14.90
CA ALA A 2 28.76 -13.20 15.76
C ALA A 2 30.23 -13.64 15.86
N ARG A 3 30.98 -13.65 14.72
CA ARG A 3 32.39 -13.93 14.70
C ARG A 3 33.22 -12.86 15.44
N ALA A 4 32.83 -11.60 15.35
CA ALA A 4 33.57 -10.49 15.95
C ALA A 4 33.45 -10.45 17.51
N ILE A 5 32.34 -11.00 18.03
CA ILE A 5 32.10 -11.14 19.48
C ILE A 5 32.43 -12.54 19.98
N GLU A 6 33.04 -13.39 19.16
CA GLU A 6 33.37 -14.78 19.49
C GLU A 6 32.19 -15.59 20.05
N ALA A 7 31.00 -15.40 19.45
CA ALA A 7 29.80 -16.08 19.89
C ALA A 7 29.93 -17.62 19.78
N GLU A 8 29.50 -18.36 20.79
CA GLU A 8 29.48 -19.82 20.79
C GLU A 8 28.48 -20.41 19.76
N ALA A 9 27.35 -19.71 19.54
CA ALA A 9 26.36 -20.06 18.56
C ALA A 9 25.54 -18.85 18.13
N VAL A 10 24.90 -18.93 16.97
CA VAL A 10 23.84 -18.02 16.53
C VAL A 10 22.51 -18.74 16.64
N VAL A 11 21.54 -18.17 17.34
CA VAL A 11 20.18 -18.70 17.39
C VAL A 11 19.27 -17.88 16.49
N ILE A 12 18.73 -18.52 15.46
CA ILE A 12 17.74 -17.92 14.56
C ILE A 12 16.33 -18.26 15.05
N ARG A 13 15.63 -17.26 15.56
CA ARG A 13 14.20 -17.40 15.88
C ARG A 13 13.39 -17.28 14.59
N LEU A 14 12.76 -18.39 14.18
CA LEU A 14 12.06 -18.49 12.91
C LEU A 14 10.55 -18.56 13.09
N ASN A 15 9.83 -17.68 12.43
CA ASN A 15 8.37 -17.73 12.27
C ASN A 15 8.05 -17.15 10.89
N THR A 16 7.76 -18.01 9.92
CA THR A 16 7.53 -17.58 8.54
C THR A 16 6.54 -18.48 7.82
N PRO A 17 5.66 -17.90 6.99
CA PRO A 17 4.80 -18.64 6.08
C PRO A 17 5.52 -19.06 4.78
N GLY A 18 6.75 -18.59 4.55
CA GLY A 18 7.53 -18.83 3.34
C GLY A 18 8.28 -17.58 2.87
N GLY A 19 8.73 -17.59 1.63
CA GLY A 19 9.48 -16.49 1.04
C GLY A 19 9.99 -16.81 -0.37
N LEU A 20 10.81 -15.90 -0.92
CA LEU A 20 11.42 -16.06 -2.24
C LEU A 20 12.47 -17.16 -2.24
N ALA A 21 12.50 -17.97 -3.30
CA ALA A 21 13.44 -19.08 -3.44
C ALA A 21 14.91 -18.60 -3.43
N ASP A 22 15.21 -17.50 -4.11
CA ASP A 22 16.57 -16.96 -4.18
C ASP A 22 17.05 -16.50 -2.80
N SER A 23 16.23 -15.73 -2.08
CA SER A 23 16.54 -15.30 -0.70
C SER A 23 16.72 -16.49 0.25
N MET A 24 15.88 -17.52 0.11
CA MET A 24 16.01 -18.75 0.89
C MET A 24 17.36 -19.45 0.61
N ARG A 25 17.78 -19.56 -0.67
CA ARG A 25 19.06 -20.14 -1.05
C ARG A 25 20.23 -19.36 -0.44
N GLU A 26 20.23 -18.04 -0.54
CA GLU A 26 21.26 -17.19 0.05
C GLU A 26 21.38 -17.39 1.58
N ILE A 27 20.23 -17.50 2.28
CA ILE A 27 20.21 -17.78 3.72
C ILE A 27 20.79 -19.16 4.02
N VAL A 28 20.39 -20.18 3.26
CA VAL A 28 20.90 -21.55 3.43
C VAL A 28 22.41 -21.59 3.19
N GLU A 29 22.89 -21.00 2.13
CA GLU A 29 24.33 -20.90 1.80
C GLU A 29 25.10 -20.21 2.94
N ALA A 30 24.58 -19.08 3.45
CA ALA A 30 25.18 -18.38 4.58
C ALA A 30 25.24 -19.24 5.86
N PHE A 31 24.27 -20.14 6.09
CA PHE A 31 24.31 -21.07 7.23
C PHE A 31 25.33 -22.18 7.01
N LEU A 32 25.39 -22.73 5.81
CA LEU A 32 26.36 -23.80 5.48
C LEU A 32 27.81 -23.31 5.56
N ASP A 33 28.07 -22.05 5.19
CA ASP A 33 29.39 -21.41 5.22
C ASP A 33 29.67 -20.70 6.56
N SER A 34 28.73 -20.66 7.48
CA SER A 34 28.89 -19.93 8.75
C SER A 34 30.12 -20.42 9.54
N PRO A 35 31.00 -19.55 10.03
CA PRO A 35 32.08 -19.93 10.93
C PRO A 35 31.61 -20.26 12.35
N VAL A 36 30.41 -19.84 12.72
CA VAL A 36 29.79 -20.04 14.04
C VAL A 36 28.60 -20.98 13.90
N PRO A 37 28.34 -21.92 14.83
CA PRO A 37 27.18 -22.79 14.79
C PRO A 37 25.88 -22.03 14.69
N VAL A 38 24.97 -22.47 13.79
CA VAL A 38 23.65 -21.89 13.59
C VAL A 38 22.59 -22.84 14.12
N ILE A 39 21.87 -22.43 15.14
CA ILE A 39 20.72 -23.15 15.70
C ILE A 39 19.45 -22.46 15.20
N VAL A 40 18.59 -23.16 14.50
CA VAL A 40 17.30 -22.63 14.07
C VAL A 40 16.23 -23.08 15.04
N TRP A 41 15.47 -22.15 15.58
CA TRP A 41 14.38 -22.42 16.51
C TRP A 41 13.06 -21.84 15.97
N VAL A 42 12.13 -22.74 15.63
CA VAL A 42 10.78 -22.34 15.26
C VAL A 42 10.00 -22.05 16.53
N GLY A 43 9.73 -20.82 16.82
CA GLY A 43 9.13 -20.40 18.07
C GLY A 43 8.74 -18.91 18.12
N PRO A 44 7.94 -18.54 19.12
CA PRO A 44 7.34 -19.34 20.18
C PRO A 44 6.19 -20.26 19.70
N SER A 45 5.46 -20.89 20.63
CA SER A 45 4.26 -21.68 20.30
C SER A 45 3.30 -20.92 19.40
N GLY A 46 2.72 -21.59 18.40
CA GLY A 46 1.92 -21.00 17.33
C GLY A 46 2.73 -20.48 16.14
N SER A 47 4.06 -20.47 16.22
CA SER A 47 4.94 -20.15 15.08
C SER A 47 4.96 -21.30 14.07
N ARG A 48 5.39 -20.94 12.84
CA ARG A 48 5.52 -21.90 11.75
C ARG A 48 6.81 -21.67 10.94
N ALA A 49 7.32 -22.71 10.33
CA ALA A 49 8.41 -22.66 9.37
C ALA A 49 8.02 -23.44 8.13
N VAL A 50 7.19 -22.84 7.27
CA VAL A 50 6.65 -23.50 6.07
C VAL A 50 7.29 -22.94 4.80
N SER A 51 7.21 -23.71 3.70
CA SER A 51 7.80 -23.33 2.40
C SER A 51 9.30 -23.03 2.55
N ALA A 52 9.78 -21.85 2.17
CA ALA A 52 11.19 -21.43 2.36
C ALA A 52 11.68 -21.62 3.80
N GLY A 53 10.79 -21.44 4.80
CA GLY A 53 11.12 -21.65 6.21
C GLY A 53 11.54 -23.08 6.55
N PHE A 54 10.99 -24.07 5.87
CA PHE A 54 11.39 -25.47 6.05
C PHE A 54 12.82 -25.72 5.58
N PHE A 55 13.18 -25.17 4.42
CA PHE A 55 14.57 -25.25 3.91
C PHE A 55 15.56 -24.61 4.89
N ILE A 56 15.21 -23.42 5.41
CA ILE A 56 16.02 -22.70 6.39
C ILE A 56 16.17 -23.51 7.69
N LEU A 57 15.08 -24.11 8.20
CA LEU A 57 15.10 -24.97 9.37
C LEU A 57 16.05 -26.16 9.17
N GLN A 58 15.95 -26.83 8.02
CA GLN A 58 16.77 -27.99 7.69
C GLN A 58 18.26 -27.64 7.46
N ALA A 59 18.60 -26.39 7.13
CA ALA A 59 19.96 -25.96 6.92
C ALA A 59 20.74 -25.68 8.22
N GLY A 60 20.05 -25.41 9.33
CA GLY A 60 20.71 -25.15 10.61
C GLY A 60 21.58 -26.31 11.10
N ASP A 61 22.68 -26.01 11.80
CA ASP A 61 23.52 -27.02 12.47
C ASP A 61 22.70 -27.80 13.51
N ALA A 62 21.77 -27.12 14.19
CA ALA A 62 20.69 -27.72 14.96
C ALA A 62 19.34 -27.14 14.51
N ALA A 63 18.34 -28.01 14.34
CA ALA A 63 16.96 -27.66 14.03
C ALA A 63 16.09 -27.92 15.24
N THR A 64 15.35 -26.92 15.69
CA THR A 64 14.53 -27.03 16.90
C THR A 64 13.18 -26.35 16.70
N MET A 65 12.17 -26.84 17.42
CA MET A 65 10.81 -26.30 17.36
C MET A 65 10.26 -26.12 18.76
N ALA A 66 9.39 -25.13 18.96
CA ALA A 66 8.58 -25.04 20.17
C ALA A 66 7.35 -25.96 20.06
N ALA A 67 6.81 -26.38 21.19
CA ALA A 67 5.57 -27.15 21.21
C ALA A 67 4.42 -26.34 20.59
N GLY A 68 3.57 -27.00 19.77
CA GLY A 68 2.47 -26.34 19.07
C GLY A 68 2.91 -25.49 17.88
N THR A 69 4.03 -25.82 17.26
CA THR A 69 4.49 -25.24 15.99
C THR A 69 4.40 -26.27 14.86
N ASN A 70 4.49 -25.82 13.62
CA ASN A 70 4.48 -26.69 12.46
C ASN A 70 5.52 -26.28 11.41
N THR A 71 5.90 -27.25 10.57
CA THR A 71 6.89 -27.05 9.49
C THR A 71 6.54 -27.92 8.28
N GLY A 72 7.20 -27.71 7.14
CA GLY A 72 6.94 -28.47 5.90
C GLY A 72 6.27 -27.61 4.81
N ALA A 73 5.31 -28.21 4.06
CA ALA A 73 4.60 -27.56 2.94
C ALA A 73 5.55 -26.77 2.02
N ALA A 74 6.61 -27.42 1.56
CA ALA A 74 7.75 -26.77 0.92
C ALA A 74 7.73 -26.88 -0.62
N HIS A 75 6.59 -27.25 -1.21
CA HIS A 75 6.41 -27.31 -2.65
C HIS A 75 6.58 -25.93 -3.28
N PRO A 76 7.46 -25.75 -4.27
CA PRO A 76 7.63 -24.49 -4.98
C PRO A 76 6.34 -24.07 -5.69
N VAL A 77 5.90 -22.84 -5.47
CA VAL A 77 4.72 -22.27 -6.13
C VAL A 77 5.11 -21.00 -6.91
N SER A 78 4.45 -20.75 -8.05
CA SER A 78 4.66 -19.51 -8.79
C SER A 78 4.00 -18.35 -8.06
N ILE A 79 4.75 -17.27 -7.84
CA ILE A 79 4.24 -16.04 -7.22
C ILE A 79 3.45 -15.20 -8.23
N VAL A 80 3.72 -15.36 -9.52
CA VAL A 80 3.16 -14.52 -10.60
C VAL A 80 2.04 -15.28 -11.30
N GLY A 81 0.95 -15.66 -10.71
CA GLY A 81 -0.33 -16.12 -11.33
C GLY A 81 -0.30 -16.81 -12.72
N THR A 82 0.87 -16.94 -13.35
CA THR A 82 1.09 -17.64 -14.61
C THR A 82 1.17 -19.13 -14.34
N ARG A 83 0.37 -19.90 -15.05
CA ARG A 83 0.51 -21.37 -15.07
C ARG A 83 1.91 -21.71 -15.59
N ILE A 84 2.73 -22.27 -14.70
CA ILE A 84 4.00 -22.86 -15.10
C ILE A 84 3.66 -24.11 -15.94
N ASP A 85 4.37 -24.29 -17.05
CA ASP A 85 4.29 -25.52 -17.82
C ASP A 85 4.67 -26.73 -16.94
N GLU A 86 3.94 -27.84 -17.05
CA GLU A 86 4.11 -29.04 -16.23
C GLU A 86 5.57 -29.57 -16.23
N VAL A 87 6.27 -29.44 -17.36
CA VAL A 87 7.67 -29.84 -17.46
C VAL A 87 8.58 -28.92 -16.64
N MET A 88 8.29 -27.61 -16.66
CA MET A 88 9.05 -26.63 -15.87
C MET A 88 8.79 -26.81 -14.38
N GLU A 89 7.54 -27.04 -13.98
CA GLU A 89 7.18 -27.32 -12.58
C GLU A 89 7.94 -28.55 -12.05
N LYS A 90 7.95 -29.65 -12.79
CA LYS A 90 8.71 -30.86 -12.42
C LYS A 90 10.20 -30.58 -12.27
N LYS A 91 10.80 -29.73 -13.13
CA LYS A 91 12.21 -29.35 -13.01
C LYS A 91 12.47 -28.55 -11.73
N ILE A 92 11.63 -27.56 -11.43
CA ILE A 92 11.76 -26.72 -10.23
C ILE A 92 11.62 -27.57 -8.96
N VAL A 93 10.62 -28.45 -8.91
CA VAL A 93 10.40 -29.35 -7.76
C VAL A 93 11.59 -30.31 -7.58
N SER A 94 12.07 -30.90 -8.67
CA SER A 94 13.22 -31.82 -8.64
C SER A 94 14.50 -31.12 -8.16
N ASP A 95 14.76 -29.90 -8.63
CA ASP A 95 15.91 -29.10 -8.21
C ASP A 95 15.82 -28.72 -6.72
N ALA A 96 14.65 -28.26 -6.27
CA ALA A 96 14.39 -27.93 -4.87
C ALA A 96 14.56 -29.13 -3.94
N ALA A 97 14.05 -30.28 -4.34
CA ALA A 97 14.20 -31.55 -3.59
C ALA A 97 15.68 -31.99 -3.52
N ALA A 98 16.40 -31.92 -4.63
CA ALA A 98 17.83 -32.24 -4.67
C ALA A 98 18.67 -31.28 -3.79
N PHE A 99 18.36 -29.99 -3.85
CA PHE A 99 19.01 -28.99 -3.01
C PHE A 99 18.78 -29.29 -1.52
N LEU A 100 17.53 -29.52 -1.11
CA LEU A 100 17.19 -29.87 0.28
C LEU A 100 17.93 -31.16 0.72
N ARG A 101 17.88 -32.21 -0.08
CA ARG A 101 18.55 -33.50 0.20
C ARG A 101 20.03 -33.36 0.42
N SER A 102 20.72 -32.49 -0.35
CA SER A 102 22.17 -32.32 -0.32
C SER A 102 22.71 -31.95 1.07
N TYR A 103 21.98 -31.12 1.83
CA TYR A 103 22.40 -30.72 3.17
C TYR A 103 21.66 -31.44 4.29
N SER A 104 20.40 -31.86 4.10
CA SER A 104 19.66 -32.61 5.11
C SER A 104 20.32 -33.94 5.40
N THR A 105 20.78 -34.66 4.37
CA THR A 105 21.56 -35.91 4.52
C THR A 105 22.85 -35.66 5.31
N LYS A 106 23.58 -34.61 4.98
CA LYS A 106 24.85 -34.29 5.65
C LYS A 106 24.63 -33.87 7.11
N ARG A 107 23.46 -33.32 7.43
CA ARG A 107 23.02 -33.01 8.82
C ARG A 107 22.53 -34.23 9.60
N GLY A 108 22.52 -35.43 8.95
CA GLY A 108 22.01 -36.67 9.57
C GLY A 108 20.51 -36.71 9.76
N ARG A 109 19.76 -35.84 9.05
CA ARG A 109 18.29 -35.78 9.14
C ARG A 109 17.63 -36.72 8.14
N ASN A 110 16.34 -36.98 8.31
CA ASN A 110 15.55 -37.82 7.43
C ASN A 110 15.30 -37.13 6.09
N ALA A 111 16.27 -37.22 5.18
CA ALA A 111 16.22 -36.56 3.88
C ALA A 111 15.05 -37.06 3.00
N ALA A 112 14.69 -38.35 3.10
CA ALA A 112 13.58 -38.91 2.32
C ALA A 112 12.23 -38.30 2.75
N LEU A 113 12.02 -38.10 4.03
CA LEU A 113 10.81 -37.47 4.53
C LEU A 113 10.83 -35.95 4.29
N ALA A 114 12.02 -35.32 4.36
CA ALA A 114 12.18 -33.92 4.01
C ALA A 114 11.82 -33.65 2.54
N GLU A 115 12.19 -34.55 1.61
CA GLU A 115 11.79 -34.44 0.21
C GLU A 115 10.28 -34.50 0.01
N GLN A 116 9.53 -35.28 0.81
CA GLN A 116 8.06 -35.31 0.74
C GLN A 116 7.43 -33.97 1.10
N ALA A 117 8.08 -33.15 1.92
CA ALA A 117 7.62 -31.79 2.15
C ALA A 117 7.67 -30.94 0.89
N VAL A 118 8.60 -31.25 -0.04
CA VAL A 118 8.76 -30.56 -1.33
C VAL A 118 7.86 -31.20 -2.40
N THR A 119 7.91 -32.53 -2.56
CA THR A 119 7.21 -33.23 -3.64
C THR A 119 5.70 -33.31 -3.41
N ASP A 120 5.29 -33.57 -2.15
CA ASP A 120 3.90 -33.88 -1.78
C ASP A 120 3.26 -32.78 -0.90
N SER A 121 3.96 -31.64 -0.72
CA SER A 121 3.51 -30.55 0.17
C SER A 121 3.25 -30.99 1.62
N ARG A 122 3.92 -32.03 2.09
CA ARG A 122 3.68 -32.59 3.41
C ARG A 122 4.08 -31.62 4.52
N SER A 123 3.25 -31.53 5.54
CA SER A 123 3.50 -30.73 6.77
C SER A 123 3.66 -31.62 7.98
N PHE A 124 4.39 -31.12 8.98
CA PHE A 124 4.71 -31.85 10.21
C PHE A 124 4.50 -30.95 11.42
N THR A 125 3.91 -31.50 12.46
CA THR A 125 3.90 -30.92 13.80
C THR A 125 5.29 -31.03 14.43
N ASP A 126 5.55 -30.27 15.51
CA ASP A 126 6.79 -30.36 16.30
C ASP A 126 7.10 -31.81 16.75
N LYS A 127 6.07 -32.54 17.17
CA LYS A 127 6.22 -33.92 17.60
C LYS A 127 6.54 -34.86 16.43
N GLU A 128 5.80 -34.79 15.34
CA GLU A 128 6.07 -35.59 14.14
C GLU A 128 7.46 -35.30 13.57
N ALA A 129 7.89 -34.03 13.58
CA ALA A 129 9.21 -33.63 13.10
C ALA A 129 10.34 -34.22 13.98
N LEU A 130 10.14 -34.26 15.31
CA LEU A 130 11.08 -34.88 16.23
C LEU A 130 11.11 -36.39 16.08
N ASP A 131 9.95 -37.05 16.12
CA ASP A 131 9.82 -38.51 16.07
C ASP A 131 10.37 -39.09 14.76
N ASN A 132 10.35 -38.30 13.69
CA ASN A 132 10.84 -38.71 12.36
C ASN A 132 12.24 -38.13 12.02
N ASN A 133 12.97 -37.60 12.99
CA ASN A 133 14.33 -37.06 12.79
C ASN A 133 14.42 -35.96 11.72
N LEU A 134 13.43 -35.07 11.68
CA LEU A 134 13.49 -33.82 10.89
C LEU A 134 14.04 -32.66 11.72
N ILE A 135 13.96 -32.77 13.08
CA ILE A 135 14.52 -31.81 14.02
C ILE A 135 15.27 -32.53 15.14
N ASP A 136 16.17 -31.81 15.81
CA ASP A 136 17.06 -32.36 16.84
C ASP A 136 16.45 -32.28 18.26
N ALA A 137 15.54 -31.34 18.51
CA ALA A 137 14.87 -31.19 19.79
C ALA A 137 13.61 -30.32 19.72
N VAL A 138 12.70 -30.52 20.66
CA VAL A 138 11.63 -29.55 20.97
C VAL A 138 12.13 -28.73 22.16
N ALA A 139 12.08 -27.38 22.04
CA ALA A 139 12.51 -26.44 23.07
C ALA A 139 11.45 -25.36 23.28
N ARG A 140 11.02 -25.17 24.52
CA ARG A 140 9.95 -24.25 24.91
C ARG A 140 10.30 -22.77 24.64
N ASP A 141 11.54 -22.40 25.00
CA ASP A 141 12.08 -21.05 24.93
C ASP A 141 13.61 -21.10 24.73
N ILE A 142 14.24 -19.94 24.60
CA ILE A 142 15.70 -19.85 24.39
C ILE A 142 16.47 -20.44 25.59
N PRO A 143 16.15 -20.16 26.86
CA PRO A 143 16.83 -20.82 27.99
C PRO A 143 16.74 -22.34 27.96
N ASP A 144 15.57 -22.92 27.64
CA ASP A 144 15.39 -24.39 27.51
C ASP A 144 16.23 -24.93 26.33
N LEU A 145 16.29 -24.21 25.21
CA LEU A 145 17.13 -24.56 24.06
C LEU A 145 18.62 -24.58 24.45
N LEU A 146 19.11 -23.52 25.11
CA LEU A 146 20.51 -23.44 25.54
C LEU A 146 20.85 -24.59 26.49
N GLY A 147 19.97 -24.91 27.46
CA GLY A 147 20.16 -26.03 28.37
C GLY A 147 20.19 -27.40 27.68
N LYS A 148 19.39 -27.60 26.61
CA LYS A 148 19.36 -28.84 25.85
C LYS A 148 20.57 -29.08 24.97
N PHE A 149 21.20 -28.02 24.52
CA PHE A 149 22.37 -28.08 23.63
C PHE A 149 23.70 -27.83 24.34
N ASP A 150 23.69 -27.49 25.61
CA ASP A 150 24.93 -27.34 26.38
C ASP A 150 25.67 -28.70 26.47
N GLY A 151 26.95 -28.66 26.15
CA GLY A 151 27.82 -29.84 26.11
C GLY A 151 27.56 -30.78 24.92
N LYS A 152 26.61 -30.51 24.03
CA LYS A 152 26.39 -31.33 22.85
C LYS A 152 27.43 -31.07 21.77
N GLU A 153 27.84 -32.14 21.10
CA GLU A 153 28.65 -32.09 19.90
C GLU A 153 27.75 -31.91 18.68
N LEU A 154 28.01 -30.86 17.89
CA LEU A 154 27.37 -30.63 16.61
C LEU A 154 28.34 -30.95 15.47
N MET A 155 27.86 -31.73 14.51
CA MET A 155 28.59 -31.90 13.25
C MET A 155 28.28 -30.72 12.32
N ARG A 156 29.33 -29.95 12.05
CA ARG A 156 29.26 -28.80 11.13
C ARG A 156 29.27 -29.27 9.68
N PHE A 157 28.78 -28.46 8.79
CA PHE A 157 28.72 -28.79 7.35
C PHE A 157 30.10 -29.07 6.72
N GLN A 158 31.14 -28.45 7.26
CA GLN A 158 32.54 -28.67 6.83
C GLN A 158 33.20 -29.89 7.51
N ASP A 159 32.42 -30.86 8.00
CA ASP A 159 32.90 -32.07 8.69
C ASP A 159 33.73 -31.81 9.96
N ARG A 160 33.46 -30.68 10.63
CA ARG A 160 34.05 -30.30 11.92
C ARG A 160 33.06 -30.63 13.04
N ILE A 161 33.56 -31.25 14.10
CA ILE A 161 32.81 -31.46 15.34
C ILE A 161 33.09 -30.25 16.25
N GLN A 162 32.03 -29.62 16.73
CA GLN A 162 32.12 -28.53 17.68
C GLN A 162 31.23 -28.80 18.88
N THR A 163 31.81 -28.81 20.09
CA THR A 163 31.08 -28.92 21.35
C THR A 163 30.60 -27.55 21.75
N LEU A 164 29.31 -27.39 22.01
CA LEU A 164 28.68 -26.13 22.44
C LEU A 164 28.85 -25.92 23.96
N ARG A 165 29.14 -24.69 24.38
CA ARG A 165 29.24 -24.26 25.78
C ARG A 165 28.25 -23.15 26.04
N LEU A 166 27.02 -23.54 26.39
CA LEU A 166 25.87 -22.61 26.39
C LEU A 166 25.27 -22.37 27.77
N ARG A 167 25.74 -23.09 28.84
CA ARG A 167 25.11 -23.07 30.16
C ARG A 167 24.98 -21.67 30.75
N ASP A 168 26.01 -20.88 30.66
CA ASP A 168 26.07 -19.51 31.25
C ASP A 168 26.29 -18.45 30.15
N ALA A 169 25.95 -18.79 28.88
CA ALA A 169 26.12 -17.90 27.77
C ALA A 169 25.16 -16.70 27.85
N ALA A 170 25.72 -15.49 27.76
CA ALA A 170 24.90 -14.30 27.61
C ALA A 170 24.20 -14.30 26.25
N VAL A 171 22.90 -14.04 26.25
CA VAL A 171 22.12 -13.92 25.02
C VAL A 171 22.13 -12.46 24.60
N GLU A 172 22.83 -12.18 23.51
CA GLU A 172 22.79 -10.88 22.85
C GLU A 172 21.74 -10.89 21.73
N HIS A 173 20.82 -9.92 21.77
CA HIS A 173 19.84 -9.78 20.73
C HIS A 173 20.40 -8.96 19.57
N PHE A 174 20.52 -9.56 18.40
CA PHE A 174 20.89 -8.85 17.19
C PHE A 174 19.64 -8.31 16.51
N GLU A 175 19.43 -7.01 16.61
CA GLU A 175 18.31 -6.32 15.98
C GLU A 175 18.68 -5.82 14.58
N MET A 176 17.64 -5.61 13.76
CA MET A 176 17.79 -4.94 12.48
C MET A 176 18.37 -3.54 12.67
N THR A 177 19.29 -3.17 11.81
CA THR A 177 19.76 -1.79 11.70
C THR A 177 18.61 -0.86 11.29
N GLU A 178 18.71 0.43 11.59
CA GLU A 178 17.68 1.41 11.20
C GLU A 178 17.41 1.42 9.68
N ARG A 179 18.46 1.21 8.88
CA ARG A 179 18.33 1.05 7.44
C ARG A 179 17.47 -0.18 7.06
N GLN A 180 17.69 -1.30 7.72
CA GLN A 180 16.92 -2.54 7.49
C GLN A 180 15.47 -2.39 7.97
N LYS A 181 15.26 -1.75 9.12
CA LYS A 181 13.91 -1.43 9.62
C LYS A 181 13.15 -0.56 8.63
N LEU A 182 13.78 0.51 8.14
CA LEU A 182 13.19 1.40 7.13
C LEU A 182 12.84 0.64 5.84
N LEU A 183 13.77 -0.17 5.34
CA LEU A 183 13.55 -0.96 4.12
C LEU A 183 12.41 -1.96 4.30
N SER A 184 12.38 -2.69 5.41
CA SER A 184 11.30 -3.62 5.75
C SER A 184 9.94 -2.92 5.84
N TRP A 185 9.92 -1.68 6.36
CA TRP A 185 8.71 -0.88 6.43
C TRP A 185 8.22 -0.46 5.03
N ILE A 186 9.11 0.02 4.15
CA ILE A 186 8.77 0.41 2.77
C ILE A 186 8.27 -0.79 1.96
N LEU A 187 8.85 -1.98 2.16
CA LEU A 187 8.46 -3.21 1.46
C LEU A 187 7.15 -3.83 1.98
N ASN A 188 6.53 -3.27 3.02
CA ASN A 188 5.21 -3.71 3.45
C ASN A 188 4.16 -3.33 2.40
N PRO A 189 3.34 -4.28 1.88
CA PRO A 189 2.36 -3.99 0.81
C PRO A 189 1.39 -2.87 1.15
N ASN A 190 0.96 -2.79 2.42
CA ASN A 190 0.04 -1.76 2.88
C ASN A 190 0.68 -0.37 2.87
N ILE A 191 1.95 -0.29 3.28
CA ILE A 191 2.71 0.97 3.24
C ILE A 191 3.00 1.38 1.81
N ALA A 192 3.43 0.44 0.96
CA ALA A 192 3.67 0.70 -0.46
C ALA A 192 2.42 1.24 -1.17
N PHE A 193 1.23 0.69 -0.86
CA PHE A 193 -0.04 1.17 -1.39
C PHE A 193 -0.35 2.60 -0.94
N ILE A 194 -0.17 2.91 0.35
CA ILE A 194 -0.35 4.26 0.89
C ILE A 194 0.64 5.25 0.26
N LEU A 195 1.92 4.87 0.14
CA LEU A 195 2.94 5.70 -0.51
C LEU A 195 2.60 5.97 -1.98
N GLY A 196 2.10 4.96 -2.70
CA GLY A 196 1.61 5.12 -4.08
C GLY A 196 0.46 6.11 -4.18
N ALA A 197 -0.53 6.00 -3.27
CA ALA A 197 -1.66 6.91 -3.22
C ALA A 197 -1.24 8.36 -2.89
N ILE A 198 -0.37 8.55 -1.89
CA ILE A 198 0.20 9.87 -1.56
C ILE A 198 1.01 10.42 -2.74
N GLY A 199 1.78 9.55 -3.41
CA GLY A 199 2.56 9.89 -4.58
C GLY A 199 1.72 10.46 -5.70
N ILE A 200 0.69 9.73 -6.11
CA ILE A 200 -0.23 10.13 -7.18
C ILE A 200 -0.97 11.42 -6.81
N LEU A 201 -1.50 11.50 -5.58
CA LEU A 201 -2.24 12.68 -5.13
C LEU A 201 -1.36 13.92 -5.02
N GLY A 202 -0.14 13.79 -4.50
CA GLY A 202 0.81 14.91 -4.38
C GLY A 202 1.23 15.47 -5.74
N LEU A 203 1.51 14.59 -6.71
CA LEU A 203 1.82 15.01 -8.09
C LEU A 203 0.60 15.65 -8.76
N TYR A 204 -0.60 15.11 -8.54
CA TYR A 204 -1.83 15.68 -9.07
C TYR A 204 -2.06 17.13 -8.55
N ILE A 205 -1.86 17.35 -7.24
CA ILE A 205 -1.98 18.67 -6.62
C ILE A 205 -0.98 19.66 -7.25
N GLU A 206 0.28 19.25 -7.44
CA GLU A 206 1.30 20.11 -8.03
C GLU A 206 0.99 20.47 -9.48
N ILE A 207 0.49 19.51 -10.29
CA ILE A 207 0.13 19.75 -11.69
C ILE A 207 -1.07 20.71 -11.79
N THR A 208 -2.04 20.59 -10.88
CA THR A 208 -3.25 21.41 -10.89
C THR A 208 -3.06 22.79 -10.23
N HIS A 209 -2.10 22.90 -9.31
CA HIS A 209 -1.79 24.13 -8.57
C HIS A 209 -0.26 24.35 -8.57
N PRO A 210 0.33 24.67 -9.72
CA PRO A 210 1.79 24.81 -9.82
C PRO A 210 2.31 25.92 -8.91
N GLY A 211 3.38 25.59 -8.17
CA GLY A 211 4.03 26.51 -7.23
C GLY A 211 3.89 26.16 -5.76
N LEU A 212 3.10 25.14 -5.41
CA LEU A 212 3.05 24.63 -4.02
C LEU A 212 4.31 23.86 -3.63
N ILE A 213 5.11 23.36 -4.59
CA ILE A 213 6.40 22.65 -4.48
C ILE A 213 6.35 21.45 -3.50
N LEU A 214 5.94 21.67 -2.25
CA LEU A 214 5.97 20.66 -1.19
C LEU A 214 5.15 19.38 -1.52
N PRO A 215 3.87 19.47 -1.99
CA PRO A 215 3.11 18.29 -2.37
C PRO A 215 3.75 17.53 -3.54
N GLY A 216 4.31 18.25 -4.52
CA GLY A 216 4.98 17.66 -5.68
C GLY A 216 6.23 16.87 -5.29
N VAL A 217 7.10 17.47 -4.48
CA VAL A 217 8.34 16.83 -4.01
C VAL A 217 8.01 15.62 -3.12
N ALA A 218 7.14 15.78 -2.13
CA ALA A 218 6.73 14.69 -1.26
C ALA A 218 6.03 13.57 -2.05
N GLY A 219 5.20 13.94 -3.02
CA GLY A 219 4.53 13.00 -3.92
C GLY A 219 5.51 12.22 -4.78
N ALA A 220 6.50 12.90 -5.39
CA ALA A 220 7.50 12.24 -6.21
C ALA A 220 8.34 11.23 -5.39
N ILE A 221 8.80 11.62 -4.20
CA ILE A 221 9.54 10.72 -3.30
C ILE A 221 8.69 9.51 -2.93
N SER A 222 7.43 9.73 -2.51
CA SER A 222 6.51 8.65 -2.12
C SER A 222 6.26 7.69 -3.28
N LEU A 223 6.08 8.20 -4.50
CA LEU A 223 5.85 7.37 -5.68
C LEU A 223 7.08 6.53 -6.03
N ILE A 224 8.28 7.10 -5.97
CA ILE A 224 9.54 6.36 -6.21
C ILE A 224 9.69 5.23 -5.21
N LEU A 225 9.41 5.48 -3.92
CA LEU A 225 9.48 4.45 -2.88
C LEU A 225 8.42 3.35 -3.09
N ALA A 226 7.20 3.72 -3.49
CA ALA A 226 6.15 2.75 -3.82
C ALA A 226 6.55 1.89 -5.03
N LEU A 227 7.05 2.51 -6.10
CA LEU A 227 7.52 1.77 -7.29
C LEU A 227 8.68 0.84 -6.94
N PHE A 228 9.61 1.28 -6.10
CA PHE A 228 10.67 0.40 -5.59
C PHE A 228 10.09 -0.82 -4.83
N ALA A 229 9.13 -0.61 -3.93
CA ALA A 229 8.48 -1.72 -3.23
C ALA A 229 7.79 -2.69 -4.21
N PHE A 230 7.15 -2.16 -5.24
CA PHE A 230 6.45 -2.95 -6.25
C PHE A 230 7.38 -3.76 -7.18
N THR A 231 8.69 -3.47 -7.21
CA THR A 231 9.64 -4.36 -7.92
C THR A 231 9.88 -5.67 -7.18
N VAL A 232 9.62 -5.71 -5.88
CA VAL A 232 9.83 -6.90 -5.01
C VAL A 232 8.53 -7.64 -4.74
N LEU A 233 7.40 -6.92 -4.69
CA LEU A 233 6.09 -7.50 -4.41
C LEU A 233 5.48 -8.17 -5.64
N PRO A 234 4.72 -9.29 -5.48
CA PRO A 234 4.02 -9.95 -6.57
C PRO A 234 2.82 -9.11 -7.02
N ILE A 235 3.02 -8.28 -8.04
CA ILE A 235 2.01 -7.35 -8.54
C ILE A 235 1.06 -8.02 -9.54
N ASN A 236 -0.23 -7.89 -9.30
CA ASN A 236 -1.28 -8.32 -10.23
C ASN A 236 -1.62 -7.20 -11.22
N VAL A 237 -1.45 -7.49 -12.51
CA VAL A 237 -1.74 -6.53 -13.60
C VAL A 237 -3.19 -6.06 -13.57
N THR A 238 -4.16 -6.93 -13.25
CA THR A 238 -5.59 -6.56 -13.17
C THR A 238 -5.80 -5.52 -12.06
N GLY A 239 -5.15 -5.69 -10.91
CA GLY A 239 -5.19 -4.72 -9.82
C GLY A 239 -4.67 -3.35 -10.25
N VAL A 240 -3.54 -3.31 -10.97
CA VAL A 240 -2.99 -2.07 -11.53
C VAL A 240 -3.96 -1.40 -12.50
N LEU A 241 -4.53 -2.16 -13.44
CA LEU A 241 -5.48 -1.63 -14.42
C LEU A 241 -6.74 -1.07 -13.75
N LEU A 242 -7.25 -1.72 -12.71
CA LEU A 242 -8.40 -1.22 -11.94
C LEU A 242 -8.08 0.08 -11.19
N ILE A 243 -6.88 0.21 -10.62
CA ILE A 243 -6.45 1.46 -9.98
C ILE A 243 -6.29 2.58 -11.01
N LEU A 244 -5.71 2.30 -12.17
CA LEU A 244 -5.62 3.27 -13.26
C LEU A 244 -7.02 3.69 -13.74
N LEU A 245 -7.94 2.76 -13.87
CA LEU A 245 -9.34 3.05 -14.19
C LEU A 245 -9.97 3.95 -13.12
N ALA A 246 -9.75 3.66 -11.84
CA ALA A 246 -10.25 4.50 -10.74
C ALA A 246 -9.75 5.93 -10.85
N ILE A 247 -8.45 6.13 -11.11
CA ILE A 247 -7.85 7.46 -11.30
C ILE A 247 -8.52 8.19 -12.47
N VAL A 248 -8.68 7.52 -13.62
CA VAL A 248 -9.35 8.09 -14.80
C VAL A 248 -10.78 8.51 -14.45
N LEU A 249 -11.55 7.65 -13.77
CA LEU A 249 -12.91 7.96 -13.37
C LEU A 249 -13.00 9.16 -12.41
N PHE A 250 -12.08 9.28 -11.45
CA PHE A 250 -12.04 10.46 -10.56
C PHE A 250 -11.67 11.75 -11.30
N VAL A 251 -10.70 11.68 -12.21
CA VAL A 251 -10.34 12.83 -13.06
C VAL A 251 -11.52 13.22 -13.98
N MET A 252 -12.21 12.25 -14.54
CA MET A 252 -13.40 12.52 -15.37
C MET A 252 -14.53 13.14 -14.53
N GLU A 253 -14.80 12.65 -13.32
CA GLU A 253 -15.82 13.23 -12.43
C GLU A 253 -15.53 14.70 -12.11
N ALA A 254 -14.23 15.06 -11.92
CA ALA A 254 -13.84 16.44 -11.69
C ALA A 254 -14.10 17.37 -12.88
N ASN A 255 -14.11 16.85 -14.11
CA ASN A 255 -14.28 17.63 -15.35
C ASN A 255 -15.67 17.50 -15.97
N ILE A 256 -16.37 16.38 -15.75
CA ILE A 256 -17.67 16.07 -16.33
C ILE A 256 -18.70 15.96 -15.21
N THR A 257 -19.81 16.68 -15.33
CA THR A 257 -20.92 16.60 -14.34
C THR A 257 -21.71 15.30 -14.50
N SER A 258 -21.19 14.20 -13.94
CA SER A 258 -21.86 12.90 -13.95
C SER A 258 -22.79 12.68 -12.73
N HIS A 259 -22.93 13.67 -11.86
CA HIS A 259 -23.73 13.62 -10.63
C HIS A 259 -23.29 12.53 -9.65
N GLY A 260 -22.01 12.15 -9.66
CA GLY A 260 -21.42 11.18 -8.75
C GLY A 260 -21.34 9.75 -9.28
N ILE A 261 -21.84 9.44 -10.46
CA ILE A 261 -21.82 8.08 -11.01
C ILE A 261 -20.39 7.61 -11.27
N LEU A 262 -19.55 8.48 -11.86
CA LEU A 262 -18.15 8.15 -12.11
C LEU A 262 -17.35 8.06 -10.79
N ALA A 263 -17.70 8.86 -9.78
CA ALA A 263 -17.09 8.76 -8.46
C ALA A 263 -17.37 7.39 -7.80
N ILE A 264 -18.62 6.90 -7.88
CA ILE A 264 -18.97 5.57 -7.34
C ILE A 264 -18.21 4.48 -8.09
N GLY A 265 -18.17 4.54 -9.42
CA GLY A 265 -17.39 3.62 -10.25
C GLY A 265 -15.90 3.65 -9.89
N GLY A 266 -15.33 4.85 -9.68
CA GLY A 266 -13.96 5.05 -9.26
C GLY A 266 -13.64 4.44 -7.88
N ILE A 267 -14.55 4.60 -6.90
CA ILE A 267 -14.41 3.98 -5.58
C ILE A 267 -14.43 2.45 -5.69
N LEU A 268 -15.38 1.87 -6.44
CA LEU A 268 -15.47 0.43 -6.64
C LEU A 268 -14.20 -0.11 -7.32
N ALA A 269 -13.73 0.56 -8.36
CA ALA A 269 -12.51 0.19 -9.07
C ALA A 269 -11.27 0.31 -8.17
N MET A 270 -11.17 1.36 -7.34
CA MET A 270 -10.06 1.56 -6.40
C MET A 270 -10.06 0.48 -5.31
N VAL A 271 -11.21 0.16 -4.72
CA VAL A 271 -11.30 -0.86 -3.68
C VAL A 271 -10.96 -2.23 -4.24
N THR A 272 -11.56 -2.61 -5.37
CA THR A 272 -11.29 -3.90 -6.00
C THR A 272 -9.84 -3.98 -6.48
N GLY A 273 -9.34 -2.93 -7.12
CA GLY A 273 -7.96 -2.85 -7.61
C GLY A 273 -6.93 -2.89 -6.48
N GLY A 274 -7.19 -2.18 -5.38
CA GLY A 274 -6.31 -2.19 -4.20
C GLY A 274 -6.21 -3.56 -3.54
N LEU A 275 -7.33 -4.27 -3.40
CA LEU A 275 -7.34 -5.63 -2.86
C LEU A 275 -6.67 -6.65 -3.78
N MET A 276 -6.73 -6.43 -5.10
CA MET A 276 -6.12 -7.30 -6.10
C MET A 276 -4.69 -6.90 -6.47
N LEU A 277 -4.19 -5.75 -6.00
CA LEU A 277 -2.90 -5.19 -6.45
C LEU A 277 -1.73 -6.10 -6.12
N VAL A 278 -1.72 -6.69 -4.92
CA VAL A 278 -0.70 -7.64 -4.49
C VAL A 278 -1.39 -8.97 -4.25
N GLU A 279 -1.03 -9.96 -5.04
CA GLU A 279 -1.61 -11.30 -5.00
C GLU A 279 -0.49 -12.32 -4.79
N GLY A 280 -0.61 -13.10 -3.73
CA GLY A 280 0.36 -14.14 -3.43
C GLY A 280 -0.22 -15.23 -2.54
N PRO A 281 0.43 -16.39 -2.47
CA PRO A 281 0.00 -17.50 -1.63
C PRO A 281 0.13 -17.23 -0.13
N ILE A 282 0.72 -16.09 0.23
CA ILE A 282 1.03 -15.69 1.59
C ILE A 282 0.07 -14.57 2.02
N PRO A 283 -0.91 -14.85 2.91
CA PRO A 283 -1.90 -13.84 3.33
C PRO A 283 -1.29 -12.58 3.95
N GLU A 284 -0.11 -12.71 4.57
CA GLU A 284 0.60 -11.60 5.20
C GLU A 284 1.21 -10.60 4.20
N LEU A 285 1.34 -11.00 2.94
CA LEU A 285 1.85 -10.14 1.84
C LEU A 285 0.71 -9.54 1.01
N THR A 286 -0.51 -9.48 1.52
CA THR A 286 -1.65 -8.86 0.83
C THR A 286 -1.96 -7.47 1.39
N ILE A 287 -2.66 -6.66 0.60
CA ILE A 287 -3.16 -5.37 1.05
C ILE A 287 -4.47 -5.58 1.81
N HIS A 288 -4.54 -5.09 3.04
CA HIS A 288 -5.73 -5.23 3.87
C HIS A 288 -6.86 -4.30 3.41
N LEU A 289 -8.10 -4.77 3.53
CA LEU A 289 -9.28 -3.95 3.23
C LEU A 289 -9.28 -2.64 4.03
N SER A 290 -8.85 -2.65 5.29
CA SER A 290 -8.72 -1.45 6.12
C SER A 290 -7.79 -0.40 5.51
N THR A 291 -6.67 -0.83 4.93
CA THR A 291 -5.71 0.05 4.25
C THR A 291 -6.31 0.64 2.98
N VAL A 292 -6.97 -0.20 2.17
CA VAL A 292 -7.63 0.27 0.94
C VAL A 292 -8.73 1.29 1.27
N LEU A 293 -9.55 1.02 2.29
CA LEU A 293 -10.59 1.95 2.73
C LEU A 293 -10.01 3.24 3.33
N ALA A 294 -8.87 3.16 4.05
CA ALA A 294 -8.19 4.34 4.56
C ALA A 294 -7.70 5.29 3.46
N VAL A 295 -7.46 4.79 2.25
CA VAL A 295 -7.15 5.60 1.07
C VAL A 295 -8.42 5.99 0.30
N ALA A 296 -9.32 5.04 0.05
CA ALA A 296 -10.50 5.27 -0.79
C ALA A 296 -11.50 6.25 -0.16
N ILE A 297 -11.71 6.20 1.16
CA ILE A 297 -12.67 7.08 1.85
C ILE A 297 -12.26 8.56 1.76
N PRO A 298 -11.01 8.98 2.08
CA PRO A 298 -10.60 10.37 1.90
C PRO A 298 -10.73 10.85 0.45
N VAL A 299 -10.33 10.02 -0.53
CA VAL A 299 -10.47 10.37 -1.95
C VAL A 299 -11.94 10.56 -2.32
N ALA A 300 -12.82 9.68 -1.87
CA ALA A 300 -14.26 9.81 -2.08
C ALA A 300 -14.84 11.09 -1.45
N LEU A 301 -14.44 11.40 -0.21
CA LEU A 301 -14.89 12.59 0.49
C LEU A 301 -14.43 13.87 -0.21
N ILE A 302 -13.17 13.92 -0.65
CA ILE A 302 -12.62 15.05 -1.43
C ILE A 302 -13.41 15.20 -2.73
N THR A 303 -13.68 14.11 -3.45
CA THR A 303 -14.44 14.14 -4.69
C THR A 303 -15.86 14.65 -4.48
N VAL A 304 -16.56 14.17 -3.44
CA VAL A 304 -17.91 14.64 -3.09
C VAL A 304 -17.90 16.12 -2.67
N PHE A 305 -16.90 16.54 -1.92
CA PHE A 305 -16.76 17.94 -1.50
C PHE A 305 -16.54 18.86 -2.70
N LEU A 306 -15.63 18.50 -3.61
CA LEU A 306 -15.38 19.24 -4.84
C LEU A 306 -16.64 19.30 -5.72
N LEU A 307 -17.37 18.21 -5.86
CA LEU A 307 -18.63 18.16 -6.60
C LEU A 307 -19.67 19.14 -6.00
N ARG A 308 -19.77 19.20 -4.66
CA ARG A 308 -20.67 20.17 -4.00
C ARG A 308 -20.28 21.61 -4.31
N LEU A 309 -18.98 21.94 -4.27
CA LEU A 309 -18.50 23.29 -4.60
C LEU A 309 -18.83 23.67 -6.03
N VAL A 310 -18.63 22.78 -7.00
CA VAL A 310 -18.98 23.01 -8.41
C VAL A 310 -20.48 23.23 -8.57
N LEU A 311 -21.33 22.43 -7.93
CA LEU A 311 -22.77 22.58 -7.98
C LEU A 311 -23.25 23.90 -7.34
N GLN A 312 -22.65 24.30 -6.22
CA GLN A 312 -22.93 25.61 -5.60
C GLN A 312 -22.51 26.79 -6.48
N SER A 313 -21.32 26.71 -7.08
CA SER A 313 -20.83 27.75 -8.01
C SER A 313 -21.75 27.90 -9.23
N ARG A 314 -22.26 26.81 -9.78
CA ARG A 314 -23.21 26.86 -10.91
C ARG A 314 -24.60 27.36 -10.53
N ARG A 315 -25.04 27.22 -9.26
CA ARG A 315 -26.31 27.77 -8.74
C ARG A 315 -26.17 29.23 -8.33
N ALA A 316 -24.98 29.74 -8.10
CA ALA A 316 -24.76 31.16 -7.85
C ALA A 316 -25.13 31.92 -9.14
N LYS A 317 -26.18 32.76 -9.06
CA LYS A 317 -26.52 33.65 -10.17
C LYS A 317 -25.29 34.47 -10.51
N SER A 318 -24.91 34.47 -11.79
CA SER A 318 -23.85 35.35 -12.27
C SER A 318 -24.17 36.79 -11.86
N ALA A 319 -23.34 37.34 -11.00
CA ALA A 319 -23.44 38.75 -10.58
C ALA A 319 -22.89 39.72 -11.65
N THR A 320 -22.48 39.17 -12.79
CA THR A 320 -21.91 39.91 -13.93
C THR A 320 -22.79 39.66 -15.15
N GLY A 321 -23.08 40.73 -15.84
CA GLY A 321 -23.90 40.75 -17.06
C GLY A 321 -25.20 41.51 -16.85
N ASP A 322 -25.94 41.74 -17.90
CA ASP A 322 -27.10 42.62 -17.99
C ASP A 322 -28.26 42.26 -17.02
N ALA A 323 -28.35 40.99 -16.68
CA ALA A 323 -29.43 40.44 -15.83
C ALA A 323 -29.40 40.91 -14.35
N TRP A 324 -28.25 41.33 -13.82
CA TRP A 324 -28.16 41.80 -12.42
C TRP A 324 -28.71 43.20 -12.19
N MET A 325 -28.71 44.02 -13.26
CA MET A 325 -29.23 45.40 -13.19
C MET A 325 -30.74 45.47 -13.15
N VAL A 326 -31.42 44.46 -13.71
CA VAL A 326 -32.90 44.44 -13.75
C VAL A 326 -33.45 44.36 -12.35
N GLY A 327 -34.36 45.29 -12.04
CA GLY A 327 -34.98 45.41 -10.73
C GLY A 327 -34.25 46.32 -9.75
N GLN A 328 -33.06 46.84 -10.09
CA GLN A 328 -32.37 47.82 -9.23
C GLN A 328 -32.96 49.23 -9.33
N ALA A 329 -32.83 49.98 -8.23
CA ALA A 329 -33.17 51.38 -8.20
C ALA A 329 -32.04 52.22 -8.83
N ALA A 330 -32.42 53.21 -9.63
CA ALA A 330 -31.54 54.18 -10.22
C ALA A 330 -32.12 55.58 -10.08
N THR A 331 -31.33 56.59 -10.31
CA THR A 331 -31.80 58.01 -10.28
C THR A 331 -31.65 58.62 -11.66
N ALA A 332 -32.72 59.21 -12.21
CA ALA A 332 -32.67 59.95 -13.46
C ALA A 332 -31.80 61.19 -13.30
N MET A 333 -30.72 61.28 -14.07
CA MET A 333 -29.84 62.45 -14.04
C MET A 333 -30.31 63.58 -14.99
N THR A 334 -31.01 63.21 -16.05
CA THR A 334 -31.62 64.12 -17.01
C THR A 334 -33.10 63.79 -17.15
N GLU A 335 -33.92 64.68 -17.65
CA GLU A 335 -35.28 64.37 -18.07
C GLU A 335 -35.19 63.26 -19.16
N ILE A 336 -35.98 62.20 -19.00
CA ILE A 336 -36.07 61.09 -19.98
C ILE A 336 -37.42 61.24 -20.70
N ARG A 337 -37.40 61.66 -21.97
CA ARG A 337 -38.60 61.76 -22.84
C ARG A 337 -38.75 60.55 -23.76
N GLN A 338 -37.67 60.04 -24.28
CA GLN A 338 -37.48 58.76 -24.99
C GLN A 338 -36.13 58.21 -24.60
N THR A 339 -35.10 59.04 -24.47
CA THR A 339 -33.77 58.67 -24.01
C THR A 339 -33.26 59.72 -23.00
N GLY A 340 -32.46 59.29 -22.07
CA GLY A 340 -31.84 60.12 -21.04
C GLY A 340 -30.68 59.39 -20.36
N LYS A 341 -30.26 59.92 -19.19
CA LYS A 341 -29.20 59.31 -18.40
C LYS A 341 -29.68 58.99 -16.98
N VAL A 342 -29.30 57.82 -16.50
CA VAL A 342 -29.56 57.40 -15.11
C VAL A 342 -28.26 57.07 -14.42
N ARG A 343 -28.23 57.24 -13.08
CA ARG A 343 -27.12 56.82 -12.24
C ARG A 343 -27.52 55.54 -11.50
N VAL A 344 -26.71 54.48 -11.70
CA VAL A 344 -26.85 53.17 -11.06
C VAL A 344 -25.56 52.90 -10.32
N GLN A 345 -25.59 52.70 -9.00
CA GLN A 345 -24.40 52.37 -8.17
C GLN A 345 -23.18 53.30 -8.42
N GLY A 346 -23.37 54.55 -8.76
CA GLY A 346 -22.31 55.50 -9.01
C GLY A 346 -21.90 55.64 -10.47
N GLU A 347 -22.33 54.75 -11.35
CA GLU A 347 -22.07 54.80 -12.79
C GLU A 347 -23.20 55.49 -13.56
N VAL A 348 -22.89 56.14 -14.66
CA VAL A 348 -23.85 56.83 -15.52
C VAL A 348 -24.11 55.98 -16.75
N TRP A 349 -25.40 55.56 -16.89
CA TRP A 349 -25.89 54.77 -17.98
C TRP A 349 -26.88 55.52 -18.87
N ASN A 350 -26.90 55.20 -20.16
CA ASN A 350 -27.97 55.64 -21.03
C ASN A 350 -29.27 54.88 -20.68
N ALA A 351 -30.36 55.61 -20.66
CA ALA A 351 -31.68 55.00 -20.35
C ALA A 351 -32.75 55.48 -21.32
N TRP A 352 -33.72 54.63 -21.51
CA TRP A 352 -34.95 54.96 -22.22
C TRP A 352 -36.19 54.61 -21.42
N SER A 353 -37.26 55.31 -21.62
CA SER A 353 -38.56 55.03 -21.00
C SER A 353 -39.71 55.37 -21.97
N LYS A 354 -40.81 54.65 -21.82
CA LYS A 354 -42.08 54.97 -22.52
C LYS A 354 -42.72 56.22 -21.97
N ASP A 355 -42.54 56.48 -20.67
CA ASP A 355 -43.14 57.61 -19.96
C ASP A 355 -42.08 58.74 -19.81
N ILE A 356 -42.55 59.97 -19.69
CA ILE A 356 -41.71 61.14 -19.42
C ILE A 356 -41.31 61.10 -17.93
N ILE A 357 -40.03 61.00 -17.64
CA ILE A 357 -39.49 60.93 -16.29
C ILE A 357 -38.64 62.18 -16.05
N PRO A 358 -39.02 63.04 -15.05
CA PRO A 358 -38.22 64.22 -14.71
C PRO A 358 -36.87 63.89 -14.12
N ALA A 359 -35.89 64.78 -14.30
CA ALA A 359 -34.60 64.65 -13.65
C ALA A 359 -34.75 64.62 -12.11
N GLY A 360 -33.93 63.81 -11.45
CA GLY A 360 -33.99 63.62 -10.00
C GLY A 360 -34.96 62.54 -9.52
N THR A 361 -35.81 61.95 -10.40
CA THR A 361 -36.78 60.95 -10.05
C THR A 361 -36.10 59.57 -9.81
N SER A 362 -36.52 58.87 -8.78
CA SER A 362 -36.14 57.46 -8.59
C SER A 362 -36.83 56.58 -9.61
N VAL A 363 -36.08 55.70 -10.25
CA VAL A 363 -36.56 54.81 -11.31
C VAL A 363 -36.07 53.38 -11.03
N ARG A 364 -36.84 52.42 -11.50
CA ARG A 364 -36.48 51.02 -11.44
C ARG A 364 -36.12 50.51 -12.84
N ILE A 365 -35.04 49.78 -12.91
CA ILE A 365 -34.57 49.18 -14.18
C ILE A 365 -35.50 48.02 -14.52
N ALA A 366 -36.19 48.13 -15.65
CA ALA A 366 -37.13 47.12 -16.17
C ALA A 366 -36.44 46.10 -17.10
N GLY A 367 -35.42 46.58 -17.83
CA GLY A 367 -34.64 45.74 -18.79
C GLY A 367 -33.29 46.39 -19.13
N VAL A 368 -32.44 45.60 -19.76
CA VAL A 368 -31.12 45.99 -20.25
C VAL A 368 -30.99 45.53 -21.68
N ASP A 369 -30.69 46.43 -22.63
CA ASP A 369 -30.39 46.13 -24.00
C ASP A 369 -29.04 46.72 -24.38
N GLY A 370 -28.01 45.90 -24.28
CA GLY A 370 -26.62 46.30 -24.43
C GLY A 370 -26.20 47.40 -23.45
N LEU A 371 -25.96 48.64 -23.90
CA LEU A 371 -25.58 49.78 -23.06
C LEU A 371 -26.76 50.70 -22.75
N LEU A 372 -27.99 50.30 -23.04
CA LEU A 372 -29.23 51.06 -22.84
C LEU A 372 -30.10 50.40 -21.82
N LEU A 373 -30.47 51.13 -20.74
CA LEU A 373 -31.35 50.62 -19.69
C LEU A 373 -32.79 51.01 -19.97
N GLU A 374 -33.71 50.06 -19.97
CA GLU A 374 -35.14 50.36 -19.92
C GLU A 374 -35.49 50.67 -18.44
N VAL A 375 -36.08 51.88 -18.24
CA VAL A 375 -36.43 52.34 -16.89
C VAL A 375 -37.90 52.75 -16.78
N GLN A 376 -38.47 52.53 -15.60
CA GLN A 376 -39.82 52.93 -15.24
C GLN A 376 -39.79 53.76 -13.97
N ALA A 377 -40.63 54.80 -13.91
CA ALA A 377 -40.75 55.60 -12.67
C ALA A 377 -41.21 54.67 -11.52
N GLU A 378 -40.53 54.78 -10.35
CA GLU A 378 -40.96 54.08 -9.18
C GLU A 378 -42.24 54.73 -8.68
N SER A 379 -43.39 54.04 -8.84
CA SER A 379 -44.66 54.55 -8.31
C SER A 379 -44.52 54.63 -6.77
N GLU A 380 -44.75 55.84 -6.22
CA GLU A 380 -44.96 56.00 -4.77
C GLU A 380 -46.19 55.16 -4.36
N ASP A 381 -45.99 53.90 -4.01
CA ASP A 381 -47.03 53.18 -3.28
C ASP A 381 -47.19 53.87 -1.93
N LYS A 382 -48.29 54.60 -1.83
CA LYS A 382 -48.78 55.15 -0.54
C LYS A 382 -48.87 54.00 0.45
N LYS A 383 -48.19 54.20 1.59
CA LYS A 383 -48.41 53.47 2.82
C LYS A 383 -49.88 53.29 3.16
#